data_429e00137feabf41b2c087a972099ca7
#
_entry.id   429e00137feabf41b2c087a972099ca7
#
_cell.length_a   1.000
_cell.length_b   1.000
_cell.length_c   1.000
_cell.angle_alpha   90.00
_cell.angle_beta   90.00
_cell.angle_gamma   90.00
#
_symmetry.space_group_name_H-M   'P 1'
#
loop_
_entity.id
_entity.type
_entity.pdbx_description
1 polymer ?
#
loop_
_entity_poly.entity_id
_entity_poly.type
_entity_poly.pdbx_seq_one_letter_code
_entity_poly.pdbx_strand_id
1 'polypeptide(L)'
;KRDIQKCCEHQAHRKGMRVSRICAWNTSRLAYDGSGAVTRDWKKPQPLYFPEGKRYNCDLSASYNIGARYFIRELLKPLPATERSLLEAKVPPVKRRTSCVYADLRKLHSEMERLKAARYRQVYSGLPVMWEPVISGMGNAHNCAPKLQAYPPIFSLTPKASGSM
;
A
#
# COMPACT_ATOMS: atom_id res chain seq x y z
N LYS A 1 -15.93 17.45 20.08
CA LYS A 1 -15.18 16.73 19.01
C LYS A 1 -14.05 17.57 18.38
N ARG A 2 -14.29 18.87 18.07
CA ARG A 2 -13.24 19.77 17.49
C ARG A 2 -12.06 19.97 18.42
N ASP A 3 -12.28 20.00 19.73
CA ASP A 3 -11.24 20.27 20.71
C ASP A 3 -10.27 19.09 20.85
N ILE A 4 -10.76 17.85 20.78
CA ILE A 4 -9.92 16.65 20.77
C ILE A 4 -8.99 16.68 19.55
N GLN A 5 -9.52 17.04 18.38
CA GLN A 5 -8.73 17.11 17.15
C GLN A 5 -7.63 18.19 17.28
N LYS A 6 -7.94 19.39 17.78
CA LYS A 6 -6.97 20.44 18.02
C LYS A 6 -5.89 20.02 19.03
N CYS A 7 -6.30 19.36 20.12
CA CYS A 7 -5.34 18.82 21.09
C CYS A 7 -4.39 17.80 20.45
N CYS A 8 -4.90 16.86 19.64
CA CYS A 8 -4.07 15.90 18.95
C CYS A 8 -3.10 16.58 17.97
N GLU A 9 -3.56 17.55 17.18
CA GLU A 9 -2.72 18.32 16.26
C GLU A 9 -1.63 19.08 17.01
N HIS A 10 -1.98 19.73 18.13
CA HIS A 10 -1.05 20.47 18.97
C HIS A 10 0.04 19.58 19.57
N GLN A 11 -0.35 18.44 20.13
CA GLN A 11 0.60 17.48 20.69
C GLN A 11 1.51 16.85 19.63
N ALA A 12 0.96 16.56 18.45
CA ALA A 12 1.74 16.05 17.33
C ALA A 12 2.80 17.08 16.88
N HIS A 13 2.41 18.35 16.71
CA HIS A 13 3.34 19.43 16.33
C HIS A 13 4.44 19.64 17.38
N ARG A 14 4.12 19.60 18.67
CA ARG A 14 5.10 19.70 19.76
C ARG A 14 6.17 18.61 19.70
N LYS A 15 5.80 17.43 19.15
CA LYS A 15 6.72 16.29 18.98
C LYS A 15 7.33 16.21 17.56
N GLY A 16 7.19 17.25 16.74
CA GLY A 16 7.70 17.28 15.37
C GLY A 16 6.98 16.29 14.42
N MET A 17 5.80 15.78 14.80
CA MET A 17 5.04 14.84 13.96
C MET A 17 4.11 15.60 13.02
N ARG A 18 3.98 15.07 11.79
CA ARG A 18 3.03 15.60 10.81
C ARG A 18 1.66 14.93 10.97
N VAL A 19 0.61 15.73 11.07
CA VAL A 19 -0.77 15.26 11.09
C VAL A 19 -1.37 15.33 9.68
N SER A 20 -2.01 14.28 9.26
CA SER A 20 -2.67 14.20 7.96
C SER A 20 -4.13 13.77 8.10
N ARG A 21 -5.03 14.54 7.51
CA ARG A 21 -6.47 14.24 7.52
C ARG A 21 -6.81 13.36 6.32
N ILE A 22 -7.43 12.21 6.58
CA ILE A 22 -7.84 11.26 5.57
C ILE A 22 -9.36 11.11 5.56
N CYS A 23 -9.94 11.01 4.36
CA CYS A 23 -11.36 10.75 4.20
C CYS A 23 -11.67 9.31 4.64
N ALA A 24 -12.45 9.16 5.72
CA ALA A 24 -12.84 7.85 6.25
C ALA A 24 -14.14 7.28 5.62
N TRP A 25 -14.73 7.98 4.64
CA TRP A 25 -15.97 7.56 3.98
C TRP A 25 -15.81 6.15 3.36
N ASN A 26 -16.75 5.25 3.63
CA ASN A 26 -16.79 3.85 3.16
C ASN A 26 -15.60 2.95 3.58
N THR A 27 -14.67 3.39 4.40
CA THR A 27 -13.53 2.54 4.83
C THR A 27 -13.95 1.28 5.57
N SER A 28 -15.05 1.35 6.29
CA SER A 28 -15.62 0.22 7.04
C SER A 28 -16.70 -0.55 6.27
N ARG A 29 -17.01 -0.15 5.03
CA ARG A 29 -17.97 -0.85 4.15
C ARG A 29 -17.29 -1.65 3.05
N LEU A 30 -15.99 -1.46 2.87
CA LEU A 30 -15.20 -2.13 1.86
C LEU A 30 -14.19 -3.06 2.53
N ALA A 31 -14.07 -4.26 2.00
CA ALA A 31 -13.06 -5.22 2.42
C ALA A 31 -11.66 -4.70 2.09
N TYR A 32 -10.72 -4.80 3.04
CA TYR A 32 -9.35 -4.31 2.83
C TYR A 32 -8.60 -5.09 1.75
N ASP A 33 -8.98 -6.34 1.50
CA ASP A 33 -8.38 -7.25 0.51
C ASP A 33 -8.88 -7.01 -0.93
N GLY A 34 -9.87 -6.13 -1.10
CA GLY A 34 -10.44 -5.79 -2.40
C GLY A 34 -11.55 -6.72 -2.87
N SER A 35 -12.02 -7.66 -2.05
CA SER A 35 -13.12 -8.60 -2.39
C SER A 35 -14.47 -7.90 -2.57
N GLY A 36 -14.63 -6.66 -2.13
CA GLY A 36 -15.83 -5.87 -2.38
C GLY A 36 -16.49 -5.29 -1.12
N ALA A 37 -17.81 -5.13 -1.18
CA ALA A 37 -18.59 -4.64 -0.06
C ALA A 37 -18.72 -5.72 1.02
N VAL A 38 -18.58 -5.32 2.28
CA VAL A 38 -18.72 -6.22 3.43
C VAL A 38 -20.13 -6.16 4.00
N THR A 39 -20.61 -7.28 4.53
CA THR A 39 -21.86 -7.38 5.26
C THR A 39 -21.63 -7.35 6.76
N ARG A 40 -22.59 -6.83 7.52
CA ARG A 40 -22.57 -6.77 8.98
C ARG A 40 -23.82 -7.40 9.53
N ASP A 41 -23.68 -8.11 10.66
CA ASP A 41 -24.83 -8.53 11.44
C ASP A 41 -25.36 -7.32 12.21
N TRP A 42 -26.66 -7.05 12.09
CA TRP A 42 -27.36 -6.01 12.83
C TRP A 42 -27.22 -6.19 14.37
N LYS A 43 -27.25 -7.44 14.84
CA LYS A 43 -27.17 -7.78 16.26
C LYS A 43 -25.74 -7.71 16.83
N LYS A 44 -24.73 -7.88 15.98
CA LYS A 44 -23.31 -7.87 16.37
C LYS A 44 -22.53 -7.03 15.37
N PRO A 45 -22.42 -5.71 15.56
CA PRO A 45 -21.85 -4.80 14.56
C PRO A 45 -20.35 -4.89 14.38
N GLN A 46 -19.61 -5.51 15.32
CA GLN A 46 -18.15 -5.59 15.26
C GLN A 46 -17.61 -6.58 14.22
N PRO A 47 -18.13 -7.84 14.07
CA PRO A 47 -17.64 -8.71 13.01
C PRO A 47 -18.14 -8.26 11.64
N LEU A 48 -17.22 -8.21 10.69
CA LEU A 48 -17.50 -8.09 9.26
C LEU A 48 -17.51 -9.47 8.64
N TYR A 49 -18.36 -9.65 7.64
CA TYR A 49 -18.33 -10.81 6.76
C TYR A 49 -17.95 -10.33 5.35
N PHE A 50 -16.86 -10.86 4.83
CA PHE A 50 -16.41 -10.61 3.47
C PHE A 50 -17.26 -11.43 2.49
N PRO A 51 -17.31 -11.05 1.20
CA PRO A 51 -18.09 -11.79 0.20
C PRO A 51 -17.74 -13.28 0.14
N GLU A 52 -16.50 -13.64 0.47
CA GLU A 52 -16.01 -15.02 0.52
C GLU A 52 -16.35 -15.75 1.83
N GLY A 53 -17.17 -15.16 2.70
CA GLY A 53 -17.56 -15.73 4.00
C GLY A 53 -16.54 -15.56 5.12
N LYS A 54 -15.38 -14.95 4.87
CA LYS A 54 -14.36 -14.67 5.89
C LYS A 54 -14.87 -13.69 6.92
N ARG A 55 -14.77 -14.05 8.21
CA ARG A 55 -15.06 -13.16 9.33
C ARG A 55 -13.84 -12.33 9.72
N TYR A 56 -14.03 -11.04 9.90
CA TYR A 56 -12.94 -10.12 10.25
C TYR A 56 -13.40 -9.00 11.21
N ASN A 57 -12.45 -8.31 11.85
CA ASN A 57 -12.75 -7.16 12.71
C ASN A 57 -13.01 -5.91 11.86
N CYS A 58 -14.10 -5.21 12.15
CA CYS A 58 -14.55 -4.01 11.46
C CYS A 58 -13.52 -2.86 11.51
N ASP A 59 -13.04 -2.57 12.70
CA ASP A 59 -12.17 -1.41 12.95
C ASP A 59 -10.78 -1.65 12.36
N LEU A 60 -10.31 -2.90 12.42
CA LEU A 60 -9.05 -3.29 11.83
C LEU A 60 -9.11 -3.20 10.30
N SER A 61 -10.17 -3.69 9.67
CA SER A 61 -10.37 -3.54 8.21
C SER A 61 -10.44 -2.05 7.80
N ALA A 62 -11.17 -1.24 8.57
CA ALA A 62 -11.26 0.20 8.32
C ALA A 62 -9.91 0.91 8.46
N SER A 63 -9.10 0.54 9.46
CA SER A 63 -7.78 1.13 9.69
C SER A 63 -6.80 0.83 8.55
N TYR A 64 -6.81 -0.39 7.98
CA TYR A 64 -6.05 -0.71 6.79
C TYR A 64 -6.45 0.16 5.59
N ASN A 65 -7.75 0.37 5.37
CA ASN A 65 -8.24 1.20 4.28
C ASN A 65 -7.89 2.69 4.48
N ILE A 66 -7.93 3.20 5.72
CA ILE A 66 -7.51 4.58 6.04
C ILE A 66 -6.01 4.75 5.79
N GLY A 67 -5.19 3.83 6.28
CA GLY A 67 -3.75 3.81 6.04
C GLY A 67 -3.41 3.76 4.55
N ALA A 68 -4.09 2.89 3.80
CA ALA A 68 -3.91 2.79 2.35
C ALA A 68 -4.18 4.11 1.62
N ARG A 69 -5.25 4.83 1.97
CA ARG A 69 -5.57 6.14 1.39
C ARG A 69 -4.50 7.20 1.66
N TYR A 70 -3.90 7.16 2.84
CA TYR A 70 -2.78 8.02 3.17
C TYR A 70 -1.57 7.71 2.27
N PHE A 71 -1.13 6.46 2.23
CA PHE A 71 0.04 6.05 1.46
C PHE A 71 -0.16 6.23 -0.05
N ILE A 72 -1.31 5.90 -0.60
CA ILE A 72 -1.63 6.14 -2.03
C ILE A 72 -1.43 7.63 -2.36
N ARG A 73 -1.95 8.52 -1.53
CA ARG A 73 -1.81 9.97 -1.74
C ARG A 73 -0.35 10.41 -1.69
N GLU A 74 0.41 9.94 -0.70
CA GLU A 74 1.82 10.33 -0.55
C GLU A 74 2.70 9.74 -1.66
N LEU A 75 2.39 8.55 -2.17
CA LEU A 75 3.10 7.93 -3.28
C LEU A 75 2.84 8.65 -4.62
N LEU A 76 1.61 9.10 -4.85
CA LEU A 76 1.24 9.78 -6.10
C LEU A 76 1.65 11.26 -6.13
N LYS A 77 1.83 11.90 -4.96
CA LYS A 77 2.12 13.33 -4.85
C LYS A 77 3.41 13.77 -5.57
N PRO A 78 4.55 13.06 -5.45
CA PRO A 78 5.81 13.47 -6.07
C PRO A 78 5.89 13.12 -7.55
N LEU A 79 4.93 12.34 -8.10
CA LEU A 79 4.99 11.87 -9.47
C LEU A 79 4.54 12.94 -10.47
N PRO A 80 5.18 13.02 -11.66
CA PRO A 80 4.72 13.86 -12.75
C PRO A 80 3.34 13.42 -13.26
N ALA A 81 2.60 14.34 -13.86
CA ALA A 81 1.22 14.12 -14.29
C ALA A 81 1.07 12.91 -15.25
N THR A 82 2.03 12.74 -16.16
CA THR A 82 2.04 11.63 -17.11
C THR A 82 2.08 10.27 -16.43
N GLU A 83 3.01 10.08 -15.48
CA GLU A 83 3.14 8.82 -14.76
C GLU A 83 1.96 8.56 -13.83
N ARG A 84 1.46 9.61 -13.19
CA ARG A 84 0.25 9.52 -12.37
C ARG A 84 -0.93 9.04 -13.21
N SER A 85 -1.14 9.60 -14.40
CA SER A 85 -2.21 9.17 -15.30
C SER A 85 -2.09 7.71 -15.74
N LEU A 86 -0.87 7.25 -16.02
CA LEU A 86 -0.61 5.84 -16.34
C LEU A 86 -0.93 4.90 -15.17
N LEU A 87 -0.53 5.27 -13.96
CA LEU A 87 -0.83 4.48 -12.76
C LEU A 87 -2.32 4.48 -12.41
N GLU A 88 -3.00 5.62 -12.55
CA GLU A 88 -4.44 5.75 -12.36
C GLU A 88 -5.25 4.95 -13.39
N ALA A 89 -4.74 4.81 -14.62
CA ALA A 89 -5.33 3.95 -15.64
C ALA A 89 -5.21 2.46 -15.30
N LYS A 90 -4.06 2.04 -14.74
CA LYS A 90 -3.82 0.65 -14.34
C LYS A 90 -4.53 0.26 -13.04
N VAL A 91 -4.71 1.20 -12.13
CA VAL A 91 -5.39 1.00 -10.84
C VAL A 91 -6.51 2.05 -10.69
N PRO A 92 -7.64 1.89 -11.38
CA PRO A 92 -8.71 2.91 -11.42
C PRO A 92 -9.28 3.36 -10.07
N PRO A 93 -9.37 2.50 -9.01
CA PRO A 93 -9.86 2.93 -7.71
C PRO A 93 -9.03 4.03 -7.07
N VAL A 94 -7.73 4.11 -7.41
CA VAL A 94 -6.80 5.10 -6.86
C VAL A 94 -7.17 6.53 -7.20
N LYS A 95 -7.83 6.76 -8.33
CA LYS A 95 -8.36 8.07 -8.75
C LYS A 95 -9.42 8.60 -7.79
N ARG A 96 -10.19 7.71 -7.15
CA ARG A 96 -11.30 8.08 -6.25
C ARG A 96 -10.88 7.92 -4.78
N ARG A 97 -10.72 9.01 -4.07
CA ARG A 97 -10.31 9.04 -2.65
C ARG A 97 -11.20 8.24 -1.70
N THR A 98 -12.44 7.95 -2.09
CA THR A 98 -13.45 7.29 -1.24
C THR A 98 -13.60 5.80 -1.51
N SER A 99 -13.04 5.28 -2.59
CA SER A 99 -13.16 3.87 -2.99
C SER A 99 -11.90 3.05 -2.84
N CYS A 100 -10.75 3.69 -2.61
CA CYS A 100 -9.48 2.97 -2.44
C CYS A 100 -9.47 2.11 -1.17
N VAL A 101 -8.95 0.92 -1.31
CA VAL A 101 -8.74 -0.06 -0.23
C VAL A 101 -7.26 -0.48 -0.17
N TYR A 102 -6.89 -1.28 0.83
CA TYR A 102 -5.50 -1.72 1.01
C TYR A 102 -4.97 -2.56 -0.16
N ALA A 103 -5.82 -3.38 -0.78
CA ALA A 103 -5.43 -4.13 -1.97
C ALA A 103 -5.01 -3.22 -3.14
N ASP A 104 -5.64 -2.04 -3.29
CA ASP A 104 -5.29 -1.07 -4.33
C ASP A 104 -3.91 -0.45 -4.07
N LEU A 105 -3.56 -0.21 -2.81
CA LEU A 105 -2.21 0.23 -2.44
C LEU A 105 -1.15 -0.79 -2.86
N ARG A 106 -1.39 -2.09 -2.62
CA ARG A 106 -0.47 -3.16 -3.03
C ARG A 106 -0.31 -3.22 -4.54
N LYS A 107 -1.41 -3.12 -5.30
CA LYS A 107 -1.40 -3.08 -6.77
C LYS A 107 -0.63 -1.86 -7.27
N LEU A 108 -0.90 -0.68 -6.70
CA LEU A 108 -0.21 0.56 -7.06
C LEU A 108 1.30 0.43 -6.84
N HIS A 109 1.73 -0.09 -5.69
CA HIS A 109 3.14 -0.29 -5.38
C HIS A 109 3.80 -1.24 -6.39
N SER A 110 3.16 -2.36 -6.72
CA SER A 110 3.64 -3.30 -7.74
C SER A 110 3.82 -2.65 -9.12
N GLU A 111 2.85 -1.82 -9.54
CA GLU A 111 2.95 -1.11 -10.83
C GLU A 111 4.02 -0.02 -10.81
N MET A 112 4.22 0.67 -9.70
CA MET A 112 5.31 1.63 -9.55
C MET A 112 6.68 0.96 -9.67
N GLU A 113 6.89 -0.20 -9.06
CA GLU A 113 8.13 -0.96 -9.19
C GLU A 113 8.36 -1.43 -10.63
N ARG A 114 7.32 -1.85 -11.34
CA ARG A 114 7.39 -2.18 -12.77
C ARG A 114 7.82 -0.98 -13.62
N LEU A 115 7.28 0.20 -13.36
CA LEU A 115 7.67 1.43 -14.07
C LEU A 115 9.12 1.81 -13.79
N LYS A 116 9.59 1.70 -12.55
CA LYS A 116 10.99 1.94 -12.21
C LYS A 116 11.92 0.96 -12.93
N ALA A 117 11.58 -0.33 -12.94
CA ALA A 117 12.36 -1.36 -13.63
C ALA A 117 12.38 -1.15 -15.16
N ALA A 118 11.27 -0.68 -15.75
CA ALA A 118 11.20 -0.35 -17.17
C ALA A 118 12.10 0.84 -17.53
N ARG A 119 12.10 1.91 -16.71
CA ARG A 119 13.00 3.06 -16.87
C ARG A 119 14.46 2.63 -16.76
N TYR A 120 14.79 1.83 -15.77
CA TYR A 120 16.15 1.33 -15.60
C TYR A 120 16.60 0.61 -16.86
N ARG A 121 15.81 -0.31 -17.41
CA ARG A 121 16.10 -0.99 -18.66
C ARG A 121 16.27 -0.03 -19.84
N GLN A 122 15.41 0.98 -19.98
CA GLN A 122 15.49 1.96 -21.05
C GLN A 122 16.76 2.81 -21.00
N VAL A 123 17.19 3.21 -19.81
CA VAL A 123 18.44 3.99 -19.62
C VAL A 123 19.68 3.16 -19.94
N TYR A 124 19.66 1.87 -19.63
CA TYR A 124 20.82 0.98 -19.80
C TYR A 124 20.81 0.19 -21.11
N SER A 125 19.70 0.15 -21.86
CA SER A 125 19.64 -0.55 -23.16
C SER A 125 20.45 0.12 -24.27
N GLY A 126 20.90 1.35 -24.06
CA GLY A 126 21.77 2.08 -25.02
C GLY A 126 23.25 2.03 -24.67
N LEU A 127 23.64 1.42 -23.57
CA LEU A 127 25.06 1.24 -23.25
C LEU A 127 25.55 -0.09 -23.81
N PRO A 128 26.70 -0.10 -24.51
CA PRO A 128 27.32 -1.37 -24.93
C PRO A 128 27.52 -2.22 -23.67
N VAL A 129 27.11 -3.47 -23.77
CA VAL A 129 27.26 -4.47 -22.69
C VAL A 129 28.77 -4.71 -22.52
N MET A 130 29.44 -3.82 -21.77
CA MET A 130 30.86 -4.01 -21.40
C MET A 130 31.04 -4.92 -20.18
N TRP A 131 29.96 -5.60 -19.74
CA TRP A 131 29.99 -6.51 -18.59
C TRP A 131 29.08 -7.72 -18.82
N GLU A 132 29.49 -8.64 -19.68
CA GLU A 132 29.11 -10.02 -19.47
C GLU A 132 30.02 -10.57 -18.37
N PRO A 133 29.47 -10.95 -17.19
CA PRO A 133 30.25 -11.77 -16.29
C PRO A 133 30.50 -13.09 -17.01
N VAL A 134 31.74 -13.36 -17.33
CA VAL A 134 32.19 -14.70 -17.76
C VAL A 134 31.90 -15.66 -16.61
N ILE A 135 30.71 -16.25 -16.63
CA ILE A 135 30.36 -17.39 -15.77
C ILE A 135 30.69 -18.64 -16.57
N SER A 136 31.98 -18.91 -16.74
CA SER A 136 32.47 -20.24 -17.03
C SER A 136 32.95 -20.85 -15.72
N GLY A 137 32.16 -21.76 -15.18
CA GLY A 137 32.57 -22.75 -14.19
C GLY A 137 32.49 -22.30 -12.73
N MET A 138 31.59 -22.91 -12.05
CA MET A 138 31.53 -23.27 -10.61
C MET A 138 30.33 -22.66 -9.87
N GLY A 139 29.52 -23.58 -9.43
CA GLY A 139 28.70 -23.71 -8.25
C GLY A 139 28.27 -22.47 -7.45
N ASN A 140 26.96 -22.40 -7.16
CA ASN A 140 26.34 -21.64 -6.08
C ASN A 140 26.69 -20.14 -5.98
N ALA A 141 26.01 -19.31 -6.76
CA ALA A 141 25.96 -17.87 -6.53
C ALA A 141 24.61 -17.45 -5.92
N HIS A 142 24.42 -17.73 -4.63
CA HIS A 142 23.62 -16.86 -3.79
C HIS A 142 24.49 -15.65 -3.40
N ASN A 143 23.94 -14.43 -3.61
CA ASN A 143 24.47 -13.13 -3.18
C ASN A 143 25.46 -12.43 -4.12
N CYS A 144 24.91 -11.72 -5.11
CA CYS A 144 25.40 -10.41 -5.55
C CYS A 144 24.24 -9.62 -6.17
N ALA A 145 23.28 -9.22 -5.35
CA ALA A 145 22.41 -8.09 -5.67
C ALA A 145 23.11 -6.81 -5.17
N PRO A 146 23.18 -5.72 -5.95
CA PRO A 146 23.64 -4.45 -5.41
C PRO A 146 22.74 -4.09 -4.23
N LYS A 147 23.33 -3.77 -3.08
CA LYS A 147 22.63 -3.25 -1.91
C LYS A 147 22.00 -1.91 -2.30
N LEU A 148 20.84 -1.94 -2.93
CA LEU A 148 19.90 -0.84 -2.88
C LEU A 148 19.55 -0.68 -1.42
N GLN A 149 19.92 0.47 -0.87
CA GLN A 149 19.60 0.86 0.49
C GLN A 149 18.07 0.74 0.63
N ALA A 150 17.64 -0.40 1.20
CA ALA A 150 16.26 -0.72 1.39
C ALA A 150 15.68 0.29 2.36
N TYR A 151 14.72 1.09 1.90
CA TYR A 151 13.75 1.67 2.81
C TYR A 151 13.20 0.53 3.68
N PRO A 152 13.09 0.74 5.00
CA PRO A 152 12.63 -0.32 5.87
C PRO A 152 11.29 -0.84 5.36
N PRO A 153 11.05 -2.16 5.39
CA PRO A 153 9.82 -2.74 4.90
C PRO A 153 8.66 -2.15 5.69
N ILE A 154 7.83 -1.40 4.99
CA ILE A 154 6.58 -0.89 5.53
C ILE A 154 5.69 -2.12 5.72
N PHE A 155 5.64 -2.61 6.96
CA PHE A 155 4.77 -3.68 7.43
C PHE A 155 4.99 -5.10 6.87
N SER A 156 5.88 -5.83 7.50
CA SER A 156 5.75 -7.29 7.63
C SER A 156 4.84 -7.63 8.83
N LEU A 157 3.59 -7.26 8.78
CA LEU A 157 2.56 -7.80 9.66
C LEU A 157 1.75 -8.84 8.88
N THR A 158 2.31 -10.03 8.77
CA THR A 158 1.48 -11.22 8.53
C THR A 158 0.59 -11.40 9.76
N PRO A 159 -0.74 -11.41 9.64
CA PRO A 159 -1.59 -11.74 10.75
C PRO A 159 -1.34 -13.21 11.10
N LYS A 160 -0.79 -13.48 12.30
CA LYS A 160 -0.80 -14.81 12.89
C LYS A 160 -2.26 -15.30 12.88
N ALA A 161 -2.52 -16.40 12.20
CA ALA A 161 -3.75 -17.13 12.32
C ALA A 161 -3.89 -17.54 13.79
N SER A 162 -4.82 -16.91 14.51
CA SER A 162 -5.22 -17.37 15.84
C SER A 162 -5.93 -18.69 15.64
N GLY A 163 -5.24 -19.76 16.07
CA GLY A 163 -5.79 -21.09 16.16
C GLY A 163 -7.06 -21.10 16.98
N SER A 164 -7.94 -21.95 16.58
CA SER A 164 -9.16 -22.40 17.24
C SER A 164 -8.92 -22.81 18.70
N MET A 165 -9.73 -22.26 19.60
CA MET A 165 -10.39 -22.96 20.71
C MET A 165 -11.80 -22.41 20.83
#